data_69aacf9f6d7d88adfd0a315642eda187
#
_entry.id   69aacf9f6d7d88adfd0a315642eda187
#
_cell.length_a   1.000
_cell.length_b   1.000
_cell.length_c   1.000
_cell.angle_alpha   90.00
_cell.angle_beta   90.00
_cell.angle_gamma   90.00
#
_symmetry.space_group_name_H-M   'P 1'
#
loop_
_entity.id
_entity.type
_entity.pdbx_description
1 polymer ?
#
loop_
_entity_poly.entity_id
_entity_poly.type
_entity_poly.pdbx_seq_one_letter_code
_entity_poly.pdbx_strand_id
1 'polypeptide(L)'
;MTSSNTNAPRLAIMTAGVVGLLAAGLAPAAAQEQPKQPQGWFKACTKQQDIDVCNVQNILTAQTGQLVTGISLIELKGKVNRRVFQVSVPSGRMVPPGIGLQVDGAKAQKMDYVLCFPDRCIAEVQLSDQMVSSFKKGQVITLTSVNFQNQPNPVKVSLDGFTGAYDGAPLQQSDIEDRQKKLQDFVAKNNDALNKKLKEEQDKAKAAN
;
A
#
# COMPACT_ATOMS: atom_id res chain seq x y z
N MET A 1 -18.63 64.93 1.69
CA MET A 1 -17.85 66.11 1.30
C MET A 1 -16.67 65.62 0.48
N THR A 2 -16.75 65.96 -0.75
CA THR A 2 -15.84 66.26 -1.86
C THR A 2 -15.13 65.05 -2.44
N SER A 3 -15.55 64.45 -3.53
CA SER A 3 -15.55 64.79 -4.98
C SER A 3 -14.22 65.34 -5.52
N SER A 4 -13.58 64.56 -6.43
CA SER A 4 -12.89 65.03 -7.60
C SER A 4 -12.37 63.82 -8.39
N ASN A 5 -12.84 63.53 -9.38
CA ASN A 5 -12.90 63.50 -10.85
C ASN A 5 -11.69 64.13 -11.56
N THR A 6 -10.95 63.36 -12.35
CA THR A 6 -10.22 63.85 -13.56
C THR A 6 -9.87 62.70 -14.50
N ASN A 7 -10.59 62.60 -15.57
CA ASN A 7 -10.32 62.53 -16.99
C ASN A 7 -9.02 61.88 -17.53
N ALA A 8 -9.29 61.09 -18.58
CA ALA A 8 -8.47 60.39 -19.54
C ALA A 8 -7.49 61.25 -20.35
N PRO A 9 -6.56 60.66 -21.14
CA PRO A 9 -6.96 60.45 -22.53
C PRO A 9 -6.53 59.08 -23.14
N ARG A 10 -7.30 58.74 -24.15
CA ARG A 10 -7.10 57.68 -25.09
C ARG A 10 -5.83 57.87 -25.88
N LEU A 11 -4.97 56.85 -26.02
CA LEU A 11 -4.05 56.71 -27.13
C LEU A 11 -4.19 55.34 -27.75
N ALA A 12 -4.75 55.32 -28.94
CA ALA A 12 -4.83 54.16 -29.80
C ALA A 12 -3.48 53.96 -30.46
N ILE A 13 -2.89 52.78 -30.34
CA ILE A 13 -1.83 52.30 -31.24
C ILE A 13 -2.21 50.92 -31.71
N MET A 14 -2.62 50.86 -32.97
CA MET A 14 -2.70 49.63 -33.75
C MET A 14 -1.26 49.15 -34.03
N THR A 15 -0.96 47.91 -33.69
CA THR A 15 0.06 47.15 -34.39
C THR A 15 -0.43 45.72 -34.60
N ALA A 16 -0.56 45.40 -35.86
CA ALA A 16 -0.79 44.07 -36.40
C ALA A 16 0.43 43.20 -36.16
N GLY A 17 0.20 41.91 -36.00
CA GLY A 17 1.25 40.99 -36.31
C GLY A 17 1.37 39.76 -35.41
N VAL A 18 1.11 38.63 -36.04
CA VAL A 18 1.65 37.29 -35.78
C VAL A 18 0.92 36.47 -34.72
N VAL A 19 -0.09 35.76 -35.20
CA VAL A 19 -0.63 34.56 -34.59
C VAL A 19 0.39 33.41 -34.77
N GLY A 20 1.24 33.21 -33.78
CA GLY A 20 2.05 32.01 -33.66
C GLY A 20 1.27 30.95 -32.91
N LEU A 21 0.68 29.97 -33.61
CA LEU A 21 0.15 28.76 -33.03
C LEU A 21 1.30 27.94 -32.40
N LEU A 22 1.53 28.09 -31.11
CA LEU A 22 2.29 27.15 -30.32
C LEU A 22 1.34 25.96 -29.98
N ALA A 23 1.32 24.96 -30.84
CA ALA A 23 0.78 23.66 -30.52
C ALA A 23 1.69 23.02 -29.45
N ALA A 24 1.43 23.32 -28.17
CA ALA A 24 2.00 22.59 -27.05
C ALA A 24 1.40 21.19 -27.08
N GLY A 25 2.17 20.24 -27.61
CA GLY A 25 1.83 18.82 -27.53
C GLY A 25 1.67 18.39 -26.08
N LEU A 26 0.42 18.11 -25.64
CA LEU A 26 0.12 17.40 -24.41
C LEU A 26 0.64 15.98 -24.59
N ALA A 27 1.89 15.73 -24.22
CA ALA A 27 2.38 14.37 -24.04
C ALA A 27 1.54 13.73 -22.92
N PRO A 28 0.90 12.57 -23.14
CA PRO A 28 0.23 11.87 -22.06
C PRO A 28 1.27 11.55 -20.98
N ALA A 29 1.06 12.05 -19.76
CA ALA A 29 1.85 11.64 -18.62
C ALA A 29 1.66 10.13 -18.47
N ALA A 30 2.69 9.35 -18.79
CA ALA A 30 2.72 7.94 -18.53
C ALA A 30 2.58 7.78 -17.02
N ALA A 31 1.43 7.28 -16.58
CA ALA A 31 1.21 6.88 -15.20
C ALA A 31 2.26 5.80 -14.89
N GLN A 32 3.25 6.14 -14.07
CA GLN A 32 4.21 5.16 -13.58
C GLN A 32 3.42 4.14 -12.74
N GLU A 33 3.25 2.93 -13.26
CA GLU A 33 2.72 1.81 -12.47
C GLU A 33 3.63 1.62 -11.26
N GLN A 34 3.09 1.89 -10.08
CA GLN A 34 3.79 1.61 -8.84
C GLN A 34 4.07 0.10 -8.77
N PRO A 35 5.29 -0.32 -8.41
CA PRO A 35 5.61 -1.73 -8.25
C PRO A 35 4.61 -2.39 -7.31
N LYS A 36 3.90 -3.41 -7.80
CA LYS A 36 2.97 -4.18 -6.97
C LYS A 36 3.75 -4.84 -5.85
N GLN A 37 3.40 -4.52 -4.62
CA GLN A 37 4.05 -5.10 -3.45
C GLN A 37 3.82 -6.62 -3.42
N PRO A 38 4.80 -7.41 -2.91
CA PRO A 38 4.62 -8.84 -2.70
C PRO A 38 3.36 -9.10 -1.88
N GLN A 39 2.54 -10.07 -2.31
CA GLN A 39 1.38 -10.49 -1.54
C GLN A 39 1.79 -11.52 -0.48
N GLY A 40 1.13 -11.48 0.68
CA GLY A 40 1.43 -12.34 1.81
C GLY A 40 2.63 -11.85 2.63
N TRP A 41 3.19 -12.76 3.43
CA TRP A 41 4.32 -12.46 4.29
C TRP A 41 5.63 -12.46 3.52
N PHE A 42 6.44 -11.44 3.73
CA PHE A 42 7.80 -11.36 3.19
C PHE A 42 8.72 -10.59 4.13
N LYS A 43 10.01 -10.86 4.04
CA LYS A 43 11.06 -10.16 4.76
C LYS A 43 11.86 -9.29 3.80
N ALA A 44 12.08 -8.05 4.19
CA ALA A 44 13.02 -7.14 3.55
C ALA A 44 14.03 -6.65 4.58
N CYS A 45 15.30 -6.65 4.22
CA CYS A 45 16.36 -6.13 5.09
C CYS A 45 17.15 -5.06 4.34
N THR A 46 17.58 -4.05 5.08
CA THR A 46 18.46 -2.99 4.58
C THR A 46 19.48 -2.63 5.66
N LYS A 47 20.63 -2.14 5.24
CA LYS A 47 21.63 -1.60 6.15
C LYS A 47 21.60 -0.09 6.09
N GLN A 48 21.41 0.54 7.24
CA GLN A 48 21.43 1.99 7.39
C GLN A 48 22.60 2.36 8.32
N GLN A 49 23.70 2.82 7.74
CA GLN A 49 24.95 3.05 8.45
C GLN A 49 25.41 1.76 9.19
N ASP A 50 25.46 1.79 10.53
CA ASP A 50 25.87 0.67 11.39
C ASP A 50 24.67 -0.08 12.00
N ILE A 51 23.48 0.08 11.44
CA ILE A 51 22.25 -0.57 11.90
C ILE A 51 21.70 -1.44 10.79
N ASP A 52 21.54 -2.72 11.06
CA ASP A 52 20.79 -3.64 10.21
C ASP A 52 19.31 -3.54 10.56
N VAL A 53 18.47 -3.22 9.57
CA VAL A 53 17.03 -3.09 9.70
C VAL A 53 16.37 -4.19 8.90
N CYS A 54 15.73 -5.14 9.57
CA CYS A 54 14.91 -6.17 8.94
C CYS A 54 13.43 -5.96 9.27
N ASN A 55 12.57 -6.08 8.26
CA ASN A 55 11.13 -5.96 8.40
C ASN A 55 10.46 -7.19 7.78
N VAL A 56 9.75 -7.95 8.59
CA VAL A 56 8.84 -9.01 8.13
C VAL A 56 7.44 -8.40 8.08
N GLN A 57 6.83 -8.38 6.91
CA GLN A 57 5.58 -7.64 6.72
C GLN A 57 4.57 -8.38 5.87
N ASN A 58 3.29 -8.00 6.09
CA ASN A 58 2.16 -8.38 5.27
C ASN A 58 1.25 -7.16 5.12
N ILE A 59 0.89 -6.81 3.88
CA ILE A 59 0.07 -5.65 3.57
C ILE A 59 -1.17 -6.12 2.84
N LEU A 60 -2.33 -5.88 3.45
CA LEU A 60 -3.63 -6.15 2.84
C LEU A 60 -4.18 -4.87 2.22
N THR A 61 -4.52 -4.98 0.94
CA THR A 61 -5.21 -3.92 0.20
C THR A 61 -6.56 -4.42 -0.30
N ALA A 62 -7.52 -3.53 -0.40
CA ALA A 62 -8.79 -3.78 -1.09
C ALA A 62 -8.55 -3.92 -2.61
N GLN A 63 -9.56 -4.39 -3.34
CA GLN A 63 -9.50 -4.44 -4.81
C GLN A 63 -9.27 -3.07 -5.47
N THR A 64 -9.63 -1.99 -4.78
CA THR A 64 -9.39 -0.60 -5.18
C THR A 64 -7.94 -0.14 -4.98
N GLY A 65 -7.05 -0.98 -4.41
CA GLY A 65 -5.68 -0.63 -4.03
C GLY A 65 -5.56 0.12 -2.70
N GLN A 66 -6.67 0.42 -2.03
CA GLN A 66 -6.64 1.10 -0.72
C GLN A 66 -6.13 0.17 0.38
N LEU A 67 -5.35 0.72 1.30
CA LEU A 67 -4.88 -0.02 2.47
C LEU A 67 -6.06 -0.49 3.31
N VAL A 68 -6.11 -1.78 3.62
CA VAL A 68 -7.00 -2.37 4.63
C VAL A 68 -6.28 -2.46 5.97
N THR A 69 -5.10 -3.05 5.97
CA THR A 69 -4.17 -3.08 7.11
C THR A 69 -2.76 -3.46 6.65
N GLY A 70 -1.77 -3.00 7.39
CA GLY A 70 -0.39 -3.44 7.24
C GLY A 70 0.15 -3.92 8.56
N ILE A 71 0.87 -5.03 8.55
CA ILE A 71 1.59 -5.58 9.70
C ILE A 71 3.07 -5.57 9.40
N SER A 72 3.88 -5.13 10.36
CA SER A 72 5.34 -5.09 10.27
C SER A 72 5.97 -5.58 11.57
N LEU A 73 6.87 -6.55 11.47
CA LEU A 73 7.76 -6.96 12.56
C LEU A 73 9.13 -6.40 12.22
N ILE A 74 9.51 -5.33 12.90
CA ILE A 74 10.73 -4.56 12.62
C ILE A 74 11.77 -4.94 13.66
N GLU A 75 12.93 -5.39 13.20
CA GLU A 75 14.10 -5.67 14.03
C GLU A 75 15.27 -4.78 13.61
N LEU A 76 15.77 -4.02 14.57
CA LEU A 76 16.98 -3.19 14.43
C LEU A 76 18.10 -3.86 15.20
N LYS A 77 19.25 -4.07 14.55
CA LYS A 77 20.46 -4.66 15.14
C LYS A 77 21.68 -3.78 14.86
N GLY A 78 22.51 -3.54 15.85
CA GLY A 78 23.72 -2.74 15.72
C GLY A 78 23.84 -1.74 16.87
N LYS A 79 24.13 -0.47 16.58
CA LYS A 79 24.19 0.59 17.62
C LYS A 79 22.87 0.74 18.38
N VAL A 80 21.74 0.44 17.75
CA VAL A 80 20.42 0.36 18.35
C VAL A 80 19.89 -1.05 18.19
N ASN A 81 19.47 -1.65 19.32
CA ASN A 81 18.83 -2.95 19.31
C ASN A 81 17.39 -2.76 19.77
N ARG A 82 16.44 -2.84 18.83
CA ARG A 82 15.01 -2.66 19.09
C ARG A 82 14.20 -3.61 18.23
N ARG A 83 13.15 -4.17 18.81
CA ARG A 83 12.18 -5.03 18.11
C ARG A 83 10.79 -4.45 18.33
N VAL A 84 10.08 -4.20 17.24
CA VAL A 84 8.76 -3.56 17.26
C VAL A 84 7.79 -4.36 16.42
N PHE A 85 6.61 -4.61 16.97
CA PHE A 85 5.43 -5.04 16.22
C PHE A 85 4.58 -3.82 15.93
N GLN A 86 4.38 -3.54 14.66
CA GLN A 86 3.69 -2.35 14.18
C GLN A 86 2.48 -2.76 13.34
N VAL A 87 1.37 -2.05 13.52
CA VAL A 87 0.16 -2.21 12.73
C VAL A 87 -0.23 -0.86 12.15
N SER A 88 -0.50 -0.83 10.84
CA SER A 88 -1.03 0.31 10.12
C SER A 88 -2.49 0.05 9.74
N VAL A 89 -3.37 1.00 10.03
CA VAL A 89 -4.78 0.97 9.63
C VAL A 89 -5.14 2.30 8.95
N PRO A 90 -6.17 2.35 8.08
CA PRO A 90 -6.64 3.61 7.52
C PRO A 90 -6.97 4.64 8.61
N SER A 91 -6.79 5.91 8.33
CA SER A 91 -7.19 7.02 9.22
C SER A 91 -8.70 6.99 9.53
N GLY A 92 -9.16 7.87 10.42
CA GLY A 92 -10.57 7.89 10.86
C GLY A 92 -10.87 6.83 11.94
N ARG A 93 -9.88 6.52 12.78
CA ARG A 93 -10.01 5.62 13.94
C ARG A 93 -10.05 6.41 15.23
N MET A 94 -10.78 5.89 16.22
CA MET A 94 -10.73 6.40 17.59
C MET A 94 -9.37 6.03 18.21
N VAL A 95 -8.66 7.04 18.70
CA VAL A 95 -7.31 6.87 19.28
C VAL A 95 -7.34 6.16 20.64
N PRO A 96 -8.21 6.53 21.62
CA PRO A 96 -8.13 5.96 22.96
C PRO A 96 -8.31 4.45 23.06
N PRO A 97 -9.18 3.78 22.25
CA PRO A 97 -9.29 2.34 22.28
C PRO A 97 -8.05 1.60 21.77
N GLY A 98 -7.26 2.24 20.89
CA GLY A 98 -6.15 1.59 20.22
C GLY A 98 -6.59 0.51 19.24
N ILE A 99 -5.72 -0.47 19.03
CA ILE A 99 -5.97 -1.68 18.23
C ILE A 99 -5.92 -2.90 19.16
N GLY A 100 -6.95 -3.73 19.14
CA GLY A 100 -6.95 -5.05 19.76
C GLY A 100 -6.24 -6.06 18.86
N LEU A 101 -5.16 -6.68 19.35
CA LEU A 101 -4.43 -7.76 18.69
C LEU A 101 -4.84 -9.10 19.32
N GLN A 102 -5.31 -10.04 18.53
CA GLN A 102 -5.61 -11.42 18.93
C GLN A 102 -4.97 -12.40 17.96
N VAL A 103 -4.49 -13.53 18.48
CA VAL A 103 -4.07 -14.71 17.71
C VAL A 103 -5.04 -15.83 18.00
N ASP A 104 -5.67 -16.40 16.97
CA ASP A 104 -6.60 -17.54 17.05
C ASP A 104 -7.69 -17.39 18.13
N GLY A 105 -8.21 -16.17 18.32
CA GLY A 105 -9.26 -15.89 19.30
C GLY A 105 -8.79 -15.82 20.76
N ALA A 106 -7.47 -15.87 21.04
CA ALA A 106 -6.93 -15.67 22.38
C ALA A 106 -7.29 -14.27 22.93
N LYS A 107 -6.98 -14.03 24.21
CA LYS A 107 -7.23 -12.73 24.85
C LYS A 107 -6.57 -11.59 24.04
N ALA A 108 -7.34 -10.56 23.75
CA ALA A 108 -6.84 -9.39 23.03
C ALA A 108 -5.78 -8.63 23.83
N GLN A 109 -4.66 -8.31 23.18
CA GLN A 109 -3.67 -7.37 23.67
C GLN A 109 -3.95 -6.01 23.02
N LYS A 110 -4.02 -4.95 23.83
CA LYS A 110 -4.15 -3.59 23.34
C LYS A 110 -2.83 -3.09 22.79
N MET A 111 -2.89 -2.42 21.63
CA MET A 111 -1.80 -1.66 21.03
C MET A 111 -2.22 -0.20 20.96
N ASP A 112 -1.41 0.70 21.47
CA ASP A 112 -1.68 2.13 21.41
C ASP A 112 -1.20 2.73 20.09
N TYR A 113 -1.96 3.72 19.57
CA TYR A 113 -1.50 4.48 18.42
C TYR A 113 -0.35 5.40 18.83
N VAL A 114 0.71 5.38 18.02
CA VAL A 114 1.89 6.23 18.23
C VAL A 114 1.94 7.40 17.25
N LEU A 115 1.29 7.25 16.09
CA LEU A 115 1.30 8.27 15.04
C LEU A 115 0.10 8.09 14.11
N CYS A 116 -0.50 9.20 13.66
CA CYS A 116 -1.48 9.21 12.58
C CYS A 116 -1.04 10.18 11.49
N PHE A 117 -1.04 9.70 10.26
CA PHE A 117 -0.91 10.47 9.03
C PHE A 117 -2.31 10.76 8.44
N PRO A 118 -2.42 11.61 7.41
CA PRO A 118 -3.72 11.86 6.77
C PRO A 118 -4.39 10.61 6.21
N ASP A 119 -3.61 9.61 5.76
CA ASP A 119 -4.09 8.37 5.12
C ASP A 119 -4.14 7.16 6.05
N ARG A 120 -3.38 7.14 7.14
CA ARG A 120 -3.27 5.99 8.04
C ARG A 120 -2.85 6.36 9.46
N CYS A 121 -3.22 5.51 10.42
CA CYS A 121 -2.71 5.52 11.78
C CYS A 121 -1.84 4.29 12.04
N ILE A 122 -0.81 4.44 12.87
CA ILE A 122 0.17 3.43 13.22
C ILE A 122 0.08 3.16 14.73
N ALA A 123 -0.09 1.90 15.09
CA ALA A 123 -0.01 1.41 16.46
C ALA A 123 1.23 0.52 16.61
N GLU A 124 1.88 0.59 17.77
CA GLU A 124 3.10 -0.15 18.05
C GLU A 124 3.05 -0.82 19.42
N VAL A 125 3.74 -1.95 19.51
CA VAL A 125 4.08 -2.62 20.77
C VAL A 125 5.45 -3.27 20.63
N GLN A 126 6.12 -3.49 21.74
CA GLN A 126 7.41 -4.21 21.73
C GLN A 126 7.18 -5.65 21.23
N LEU A 127 7.95 -6.07 20.23
CA LEU A 127 7.93 -7.44 19.72
C LEU A 127 8.69 -8.37 20.66
N SER A 128 7.95 -9.21 21.39
CA SER A 128 8.51 -10.23 22.28
C SER A 128 8.69 -11.57 21.56
N ASP A 129 9.58 -12.44 22.11
CA ASP A 129 9.75 -13.80 21.58
C ASP A 129 8.48 -14.64 21.76
N GLN A 130 7.71 -14.38 22.80
CA GLN A 130 6.42 -15.03 23.01
C GLN A 130 5.43 -14.66 21.89
N MET A 131 5.40 -13.40 21.48
CA MET A 131 4.56 -12.94 20.37
C MET A 131 4.96 -13.60 19.05
N VAL A 132 6.27 -13.64 18.73
CA VAL A 132 6.79 -14.34 17.55
C VAL A 132 6.43 -15.82 17.58
N SER A 133 6.59 -16.48 18.73
CA SER A 133 6.22 -17.89 18.90
C SER A 133 4.72 -18.12 18.68
N SER A 134 3.87 -17.20 19.18
CA SER A 134 2.42 -17.27 18.95
C SER A 134 2.07 -17.12 17.48
N PHE A 135 2.74 -16.22 16.75
CA PHE A 135 2.52 -16.07 15.32
C PHE A 135 2.99 -17.28 14.51
N LYS A 136 4.12 -17.90 14.89
CA LYS A 136 4.61 -19.10 14.22
C LYS A 136 3.72 -20.32 14.38
N LYS A 137 3.01 -20.40 15.49
CA LYS A 137 2.11 -21.52 15.84
C LYS A 137 0.66 -21.25 15.45
N GLY A 138 0.29 -19.97 15.33
CA GLY A 138 -1.07 -19.55 15.07
C GLY A 138 -1.44 -19.62 13.58
N GLN A 139 -2.73 -19.48 13.33
CA GLN A 139 -3.31 -19.49 11.99
C GLN A 139 -3.77 -18.11 11.54
N VAL A 140 -4.30 -17.31 12.45
CA VAL A 140 -4.92 -16.02 12.13
C VAL A 140 -4.63 -14.97 13.20
N ILE A 141 -4.16 -13.78 12.75
CA ILE A 141 -4.17 -12.57 13.55
C ILE A 141 -5.48 -11.83 13.28
N THR A 142 -6.20 -11.46 14.34
CA THR A 142 -7.34 -10.53 14.26
C THR A 142 -6.92 -9.19 14.85
N LEU A 143 -7.01 -8.13 14.04
CA LEU A 143 -6.75 -6.75 14.41
C LEU A 143 -8.06 -6.01 14.48
N THR A 144 -8.44 -5.51 15.65
CA THR A 144 -9.70 -4.79 15.84
C THR A 144 -9.42 -3.34 16.18
N SER A 145 -9.67 -2.44 15.25
CA SER A 145 -9.70 -1.00 15.47
C SER A 145 -11.14 -0.52 15.69
N VAL A 146 -11.32 0.67 16.24
CA VAL A 146 -12.64 1.29 16.42
C VAL A 146 -12.76 2.51 15.51
N ASN A 147 -13.81 2.58 14.71
CA ASN A 147 -14.06 3.73 13.83
C ASN A 147 -14.63 4.92 14.62
N PHE A 148 -14.74 6.09 13.97
CA PHE A 148 -15.25 7.31 14.59
C PHE A 148 -16.75 7.24 14.97
N GLN A 149 -17.49 6.21 14.49
CA GLN A 149 -18.85 5.90 14.90
C GLN A 149 -18.92 4.97 16.12
N ASN A 150 -17.77 4.75 16.78
CA ASN A 150 -17.61 3.85 17.92
C ASN A 150 -17.94 2.37 17.60
N GLN A 151 -17.75 1.96 16.37
CA GLN A 151 -17.98 0.57 15.95
C GLN A 151 -16.66 -0.17 15.79
N PRO A 152 -16.56 -1.42 16.28
CA PRO A 152 -15.39 -2.26 16.08
C PRO A 152 -15.27 -2.64 14.61
N ASN A 153 -14.04 -2.61 14.11
CA ASN A 153 -13.69 -2.98 12.75
C ASN A 153 -12.60 -4.07 12.78
N PRO A 154 -12.98 -5.35 12.90
CA PRO A 154 -12.03 -6.45 12.92
C PRO A 154 -11.52 -6.76 11.50
N VAL A 155 -10.21 -6.93 11.37
CA VAL A 155 -9.54 -7.40 10.16
C VAL A 155 -8.78 -8.69 10.50
N LYS A 156 -9.00 -9.75 9.72
CA LYS A 156 -8.30 -11.03 9.88
C LYS A 156 -7.15 -11.11 8.87
N VAL A 157 -5.98 -11.47 9.36
CA VAL A 157 -4.77 -11.67 8.56
C VAL A 157 -4.27 -13.08 8.77
N SER A 158 -4.15 -13.86 7.68
CA SER A 158 -3.60 -15.21 7.75
C SER A 158 -2.13 -15.19 8.15
N LEU A 159 -1.73 -16.13 9.01
CA LEU A 159 -0.33 -16.40 9.36
C LEU A 159 0.32 -17.44 8.42
N ASP A 160 -0.39 -17.89 7.40
CA ASP A 160 0.19 -18.77 6.39
C ASP A 160 1.39 -18.12 5.71
N GLY A 161 2.52 -18.85 5.66
CA GLY A 161 3.78 -18.33 5.15
C GLY A 161 4.59 -17.43 6.12
N PHE A 162 4.02 -17.04 7.29
CA PHE A 162 4.72 -16.19 8.25
C PHE A 162 6.06 -16.79 8.72
N THR A 163 6.05 -18.04 9.15
CA THR A 163 7.27 -18.73 9.65
C THR A 163 8.36 -18.76 8.58
N GLY A 164 7.99 -19.10 7.34
CA GLY A 164 8.92 -19.09 6.22
C GLY A 164 9.52 -17.71 5.93
N ALA A 165 8.71 -16.66 5.99
CA ALA A 165 9.18 -15.30 5.82
C ALA A 165 10.05 -14.83 7.00
N TYR A 166 9.67 -15.15 8.23
CA TYR A 166 10.40 -14.71 9.43
C TYR A 166 11.77 -15.36 9.55
N ASP A 167 11.87 -16.69 9.36
CA ASP A 167 13.12 -17.48 9.50
C ASP A 167 13.94 -17.50 8.20
N GLY A 168 13.29 -17.29 7.05
CA GLY A 168 13.93 -17.34 5.74
C GLY A 168 14.84 -16.14 5.44
N ALA A 169 15.50 -16.21 4.30
CA ALA A 169 16.29 -15.10 3.76
C ALA A 169 15.38 -13.90 3.38
N PRO A 170 15.88 -12.65 3.49
CA PRO A 170 15.15 -11.49 2.98
C PRO A 170 15.02 -11.56 1.46
N LEU A 171 13.91 -11.04 0.94
CA LEU A 171 13.73 -10.85 -0.50
C LEU A 171 14.79 -9.89 -1.03
N GLN A 172 15.46 -10.31 -2.08
CA GLN A 172 16.34 -9.44 -2.85
C GLN A 172 15.51 -8.64 -3.86
N GLN A 173 16.03 -7.52 -4.32
CA GLN A 173 15.37 -6.71 -5.35
C GLN A 173 15.13 -7.53 -6.63
N SER A 174 16.10 -8.36 -7.01
CA SER A 174 15.99 -9.32 -8.12
C SER A 174 14.81 -10.29 -7.97
N ASP A 175 14.55 -10.79 -6.75
CA ASP A 175 13.44 -11.72 -6.50
C ASP A 175 12.08 -11.05 -6.70
N ILE A 176 11.98 -9.77 -6.37
CA ILE A 176 10.77 -8.96 -6.56
C ILE A 176 10.53 -8.76 -8.06
N GLU A 177 11.56 -8.40 -8.80
CA GLU A 177 11.52 -8.21 -10.25
C GLU A 177 11.16 -9.52 -10.99
N ASP A 178 11.76 -10.63 -10.60
CA ASP A 178 11.47 -11.97 -11.17
C ASP A 178 10.03 -12.40 -10.90
N ARG A 179 9.51 -12.17 -9.70
CA ARG A 179 8.11 -12.45 -9.37
C ARG A 179 7.15 -11.59 -10.19
N GLN A 180 7.48 -10.32 -10.36
CA GLN A 180 6.69 -9.38 -11.13
C GLN A 180 6.64 -9.79 -12.60
N LYS A 181 7.78 -10.17 -13.18
CA LYS A 181 7.88 -10.68 -14.54
C LYS A 181 7.07 -11.98 -14.71
N LYS A 182 7.22 -12.95 -13.81
CA LYS A 182 6.43 -14.20 -13.84
C LYS A 182 4.92 -13.94 -13.78
N LEU A 183 4.49 -12.97 -12.96
CA LEU A 183 3.08 -12.59 -12.89
C LEU A 183 2.58 -11.94 -14.19
N GLN A 184 3.38 -11.04 -14.76
CA GLN A 184 3.06 -10.42 -16.07
C GLN A 184 2.96 -11.46 -17.17
N ASP A 185 3.91 -12.39 -17.24
CA ASP A 185 3.91 -13.48 -18.21
C ASP A 185 2.69 -14.40 -18.04
N PHE A 186 2.28 -14.69 -16.80
CA PHE A 186 1.09 -15.47 -16.50
C PHE A 186 -0.18 -14.76 -16.95
N VAL A 187 -0.32 -13.46 -16.67
CA VAL A 187 -1.47 -12.66 -17.09
C VAL A 187 -1.52 -12.55 -18.61
N ALA A 188 -0.38 -12.30 -19.27
CA ALA A 188 -0.31 -12.24 -20.72
C ALA A 188 -0.76 -13.55 -21.37
N LYS A 189 -0.25 -14.69 -20.91
CA LYS A 189 -0.65 -16.04 -21.42
C LYS A 189 -2.12 -16.31 -21.22
N ASN A 190 -2.71 -15.93 -20.09
CA ASN A 190 -4.13 -16.12 -19.83
C ASN A 190 -4.99 -15.22 -20.73
N ASN A 191 -4.58 -13.97 -20.95
CA ASN A 191 -5.27 -13.05 -21.86
C ASN A 191 -5.22 -13.55 -23.31
N ASP A 192 -4.08 -14.06 -23.78
CA ASP A 192 -3.93 -14.62 -25.11
C ASP A 192 -4.82 -15.85 -25.29
N ALA A 193 -4.86 -16.75 -24.29
CA ALA A 193 -5.73 -17.91 -24.32
C ALA A 193 -7.23 -17.53 -24.34
N LEU A 194 -7.61 -16.51 -23.57
CA LEU A 194 -8.99 -15.99 -23.57
C LEU A 194 -9.35 -15.34 -24.90
N ASN A 195 -8.48 -14.51 -25.45
CA ASN A 195 -8.68 -13.85 -26.73
C ASN A 195 -8.82 -14.85 -27.90
N LYS A 196 -8.01 -15.94 -27.86
CA LYS A 196 -8.10 -17.02 -28.82
C LYS A 196 -9.47 -17.73 -28.77
N LYS A 197 -9.93 -18.07 -27.57
CA LYS A 197 -11.27 -18.68 -27.38
C LYS A 197 -12.39 -17.77 -27.84
N LEU A 198 -12.33 -16.48 -27.51
CA LEU A 198 -13.33 -15.50 -27.94
C LEU A 198 -13.39 -15.41 -29.47
N LYS A 199 -12.23 -15.41 -30.14
CA LYS A 199 -12.15 -15.35 -31.58
C LYS A 199 -12.74 -16.64 -32.22
N GLU A 200 -12.40 -17.82 -31.69
CA GLU A 200 -12.96 -19.09 -32.14
C GLU A 200 -14.49 -19.14 -32.02
N GLU A 201 -15.06 -18.63 -30.91
CA GLU A 201 -16.52 -18.56 -30.74
C GLU A 201 -17.17 -17.53 -31.67
N GLN A 202 -16.54 -16.40 -31.92
CA GLN A 202 -17.02 -15.41 -32.88
C GLN A 202 -17.04 -15.97 -34.33
N ASP A 203 -15.99 -16.69 -34.72
CA ASP A 203 -15.88 -17.28 -36.03
C ASP A 203 -16.95 -18.41 -36.22
N LYS A 204 -17.20 -19.21 -35.19
CA LYS A 204 -18.31 -20.19 -35.20
C LYS A 204 -19.68 -19.53 -35.33
N ALA A 205 -19.91 -18.44 -34.59
CA ALA A 205 -21.19 -17.72 -34.69
C ALA A 205 -21.40 -17.07 -36.04
N LYS A 206 -20.34 -16.60 -36.72
CA LYS A 206 -20.41 -16.07 -38.07
C LYS A 206 -20.65 -17.15 -39.14
N ALA A 207 -20.16 -18.37 -38.93
CA ALA A 207 -20.35 -19.49 -39.83
C ALA A 207 -21.73 -20.16 -39.71
N ALA A 208 -22.48 -19.86 -38.62
CA ALA A 208 -23.83 -20.40 -38.37
C ALA A 208 -24.97 -19.48 -38.88
N ASN A 209 -24.64 -18.28 -39.40
CA ASN A 209 -25.57 -17.37 -40.07
C ASN A 209 -25.30 -17.32 -41.58
#